data_f083a7379625e9b3982a5cdd4ea2478e
#
_entry.id   f083a7379625e9b3982a5cdd4ea2478e
#
_cell.length_a   1.000
_cell.length_b   1.000
_cell.length_c   1.000
_cell.angle_alpha   90.00
_cell.angle_beta   90.00
_cell.angle_gamma   90.00
#
_symmetry.space_group_name_H-M   'P 1'
#
loop_
_entity.id
_entity.type
_entity.pdbx_description
1 polymer ?
#
loop_
_entity_poly.entity_id
_entity_poly.type
_entity_poly.pdbx_seq_one_letter_code
_entity_poly.pdbx_strand_id
1 'polypeptide(L)'
;MDFNDILFKELDTEIFEKGFIDIFELSNDFFNEYSNYNTSLFGIDTIEEMDIKNYFQTLVNNDNKKAFIAIFNNKIIGYITFYIKTQPNFWIVKKIGDISGLMVNKYYRNKGIGTKLIKVAIEYFRNNGIKYYEVFTSINNKDGISLYKKCGFNELYTTLYGEVK
;
A
#
# COMPACT_ATOMS: atom_id res chain seq x y z
N MET A 1 -5.53 -22.82 6.12
CA MET A 1 -4.74 -22.05 5.15
C MET A 1 -3.29 -22.18 5.53
N ASP A 2 -2.50 -22.83 4.71
CA ASP A 2 -1.06 -22.77 4.82
C ASP A 2 -0.56 -21.49 4.15
N PHE A 3 0.43 -20.81 4.75
CA PHE A 3 1.05 -19.62 4.17
C PHE A 3 1.71 -19.92 2.81
N ASN A 4 2.19 -21.15 2.63
CA ASN A 4 2.80 -21.61 1.40
C ASN A 4 1.84 -21.69 0.21
N ASP A 5 0.51 -21.71 0.46
CA ASP A 5 -0.50 -21.71 -0.59
C ASP A 5 -0.79 -20.29 -1.14
N ILE A 6 -0.18 -19.25 -0.55
CA ILE A 6 -0.38 -17.88 -0.97
C ILE A 6 0.65 -17.52 -2.04
N LEU A 7 0.16 -17.11 -3.21
CA LEU A 7 1.00 -16.59 -4.28
C LEU A 7 1.16 -15.09 -4.13
N PHE A 8 2.41 -14.61 -4.24
CA PHE A 8 2.74 -13.19 -4.27
C PHE A 8 3.25 -12.84 -5.67
N LYS A 9 2.55 -11.94 -6.37
CA LYS A 9 2.86 -11.58 -7.75
C LYS A 9 2.78 -10.06 -7.96
N GLU A 10 3.54 -9.56 -8.93
CA GLU A 10 3.32 -8.22 -9.47
C GLU A 10 1.96 -8.21 -10.18
N LEU A 11 1.24 -7.10 -10.04
CA LEU A 11 -0.03 -6.89 -10.73
C LEU A 11 0.23 -6.56 -12.19
N ASP A 12 -0.11 -7.46 -13.06
CA ASP A 12 -0.14 -7.26 -14.51
C ASP A 12 -1.56 -6.99 -15.02
N THR A 13 -1.69 -6.72 -16.32
CA THR A 13 -2.98 -6.43 -16.95
C THR A 13 -3.97 -7.59 -16.82
N GLU A 14 -3.52 -8.82 -17.04
CA GLU A 14 -4.39 -9.99 -17.00
C GLU A 14 -4.94 -10.23 -15.60
N ILE A 15 -4.07 -10.16 -14.58
CA ILE A 15 -4.46 -10.33 -13.18
C ILE A 15 -5.38 -9.18 -12.75
N PHE A 16 -5.09 -7.95 -13.18
CA PHE A 16 -5.92 -6.79 -12.87
C PHE A 16 -7.33 -6.92 -13.43
N GLU A 17 -7.47 -7.27 -14.70
CA GLU A 17 -8.78 -7.42 -15.34
C GLU A 17 -9.63 -8.53 -14.68
N LYS A 18 -9.01 -9.67 -14.35
CA LYS A 18 -9.70 -10.81 -13.72
C LYS A 18 -10.01 -10.60 -12.25
N GLY A 19 -9.14 -9.89 -11.53
CA GLY A 19 -9.20 -9.70 -10.08
C GLY A 19 -9.68 -8.32 -9.63
N PHE A 20 -10.18 -7.50 -10.54
CA PHE A 20 -10.55 -6.11 -10.23
C PHE A 20 -11.61 -6.02 -9.12
N ILE A 21 -12.58 -6.92 -9.09
CA ILE A 21 -13.62 -6.94 -8.05
C ILE A 21 -12.99 -7.12 -6.66
N ASP A 22 -12.05 -8.05 -6.50
CA ASP A 22 -11.36 -8.26 -5.22
C ASP A 22 -10.53 -7.01 -4.84
N ILE A 23 -9.87 -6.37 -5.81
CA ILE A 23 -9.10 -5.12 -5.60
C ILE A 23 -10.04 -4.00 -5.17
N PHE A 24 -11.19 -3.86 -5.79
CA PHE A 24 -12.18 -2.84 -5.45
C PHE A 24 -12.72 -3.04 -4.03
N GLU A 25 -13.09 -4.26 -3.65
CA GLU A 25 -13.54 -4.58 -2.29
C GLU A 25 -12.46 -4.27 -1.24
N LEU A 26 -11.20 -4.67 -1.50
CA LEU A 26 -10.07 -4.35 -0.62
C LEU A 26 -9.82 -2.85 -0.50
N SER A 27 -9.98 -2.11 -1.59
CA SER A 27 -9.80 -0.65 -1.60
C SER A 27 -10.91 0.06 -0.84
N ASN A 28 -12.15 -0.38 -0.96
CA ASN A 28 -13.25 0.10 -0.14
C ASN A 28 -12.98 -0.12 1.36
N ASP A 29 -12.56 -1.33 1.74
CA ASP A 29 -12.18 -1.63 3.12
C ASP A 29 -11.03 -0.73 3.60
N PHE A 30 -10.01 -0.50 2.75
CA PHE A 30 -8.87 0.37 3.06
C PHE A 30 -9.31 1.81 3.35
N PHE A 31 -10.11 2.41 2.48
CA PHE A 31 -10.56 3.79 2.65
C PHE A 31 -11.53 3.93 3.83
N ASN A 32 -12.41 2.97 4.04
CA ASN A 32 -13.32 2.96 5.20
C ASN A 32 -12.55 2.85 6.52
N GLU A 33 -11.53 2.01 6.60
CA GLU A 33 -10.66 1.93 7.77
C GLU A 33 -9.87 3.25 7.96
N TYR A 34 -9.36 3.83 6.87
CA TYR A 34 -8.59 5.07 6.91
C TYR A 34 -9.42 6.27 7.38
N SER A 35 -10.67 6.37 6.94
CA SER A 35 -11.59 7.45 7.33
C SER A 35 -11.85 7.47 8.85
N ASN A 36 -11.81 6.31 9.50
CA ASN A 36 -11.99 6.20 10.96
C ASN A 36 -10.82 6.79 11.76
N TYR A 37 -9.66 7.04 11.15
CA TYR A 37 -8.51 7.62 11.86
C TYR A 37 -8.70 9.13 12.14
N ASN A 38 -9.44 9.82 11.28
CA ASN A 38 -9.87 11.20 11.48
C ASN A 38 -11.05 11.48 10.53
N THR A 39 -12.26 11.37 11.03
CA THR A 39 -13.49 11.51 10.23
C THR A 39 -13.70 12.90 9.67
N SER A 40 -13.21 13.95 10.34
CA SER A 40 -13.34 15.33 9.86
C SER A 40 -12.44 15.61 8.65
N LEU A 41 -11.24 15.01 8.62
CA LEU A 41 -10.25 15.25 7.56
C LEU A 41 -10.30 14.20 6.44
N PHE A 42 -10.63 12.96 6.79
CA PHE A 42 -10.63 11.82 5.87
C PHE A 42 -12.03 11.21 5.68
N GLY A 43 -13.08 11.97 6.02
CA GLY A 43 -14.45 11.55 5.75
C GLY A 43 -14.64 11.21 4.26
N ILE A 44 -15.27 10.07 4.00
CA ILE A 44 -15.54 9.61 2.64
C ILE A 44 -16.95 10.05 2.27
N ASP A 45 -17.07 10.71 1.13
CA ASP A 45 -18.36 10.98 0.49
C ASP A 45 -18.76 9.75 -0.33
N THR A 46 -18.05 9.46 -1.42
CA THR A 46 -18.31 8.32 -2.29
C THR A 46 -16.99 7.74 -2.79
N ILE A 47 -16.91 6.43 -2.90
CA ILE A 47 -15.79 5.73 -3.54
C ILE A 47 -16.29 5.19 -4.87
N GLU A 48 -15.91 5.87 -5.95
CA GLU A 48 -16.29 5.45 -7.30
C GLU A 48 -15.39 4.29 -7.78
N GLU A 49 -16.02 3.28 -8.38
CA GLU A 49 -15.29 2.15 -8.97
C GLU A 49 -14.26 2.61 -10.00
N MET A 50 -14.61 3.65 -10.78
CA MET A 50 -13.74 4.21 -11.81
C MET A 50 -12.47 4.84 -11.23
N ASP A 51 -12.52 5.46 -10.06
CA ASP A 51 -11.35 6.06 -9.42
C ASP A 51 -10.35 4.99 -9.00
N ILE A 52 -10.84 3.91 -8.40
CA ILE A 52 -10.01 2.75 -8.04
C ILE A 52 -9.40 2.11 -9.28
N LYS A 53 -10.22 1.93 -10.32
CA LYS A 53 -9.76 1.36 -11.59
C LYS A 53 -8.66 2.21 -12.22
N ASN A 54 -8.88 3.51 -12.34
CA ASN A 54 -7.90 4.45 -12.88
C ASN A 54 -6.60 4.46 -12.07
N TYR A 55 -6.69 4.46 -10.74
CA TYR A 55 -5.51 4.40 -9.89
C TYR A 55 -4.68 3.14 -10.17
N PHE A 56 -5.27 1.96 -10.11
CA PHE A 56 -4.54 0.70 -10.31
C PHE A 56 -4.03 0.54 -11.74
N GLN A 57 -4.73 1.07 -12.75
CA GLN A 57 -4.23 1.10 -14.13
C GLN A 57 -2.93 1.88 -14.27
N THR A 58 -2.69 2.91 -13.46
CA THR A 58 -1.41 3.64 -13.45
C THR A 58 -0.25 2.83 -12.90
N LEU A 59 -0.51 1.73 -12.20
CA LEU A 59 0.49 0.87 -11.58
C LEU A 59 0.87 -0.32 -12.47
N VAL A 60 -0.05 -0.74 -13.34
CA VAL A 60 0.18 -1.85 -14.27
C VAL A 60 1.15 -1.41 -15.36
N ASN A 61 2.17 -2.24 -15.62
CA ASN A 61 3.19 -1.99 -16.66
C ASN A 61 3.93 -0.65 -16.52
N ASN A 62 4.09 -0.15 -15.29
CA ASN A 62 4.79 1.09 -15.00
C ASN A 62 6.17 0.79 -14.39
N ASP A 63 7.22 1.47 -14.84
CA ASP A 63 8.58 1.24 -14.36
C ASP A 63 8.85 1.80 -12.96
N ASN A 64 8.17 2.88 -12.60
CA ASN A 64 8.41 3.60 -11.33
C ASN A 64 7.32 3.39 -10.29
N LYS A 65 6.16 2.86 -10.68
CA LYS A 65 5.01 2.60 -9.80
C LYS A 65 4.63 1.14 -9.92
N LYS A 66 4.42 0.48 -8.81
CA LYS A 66 4.14 -0.95 -8.78
C LYS A 66 2.99 -1.27 -7.84
N ALA A 67 2.29 -2.33 -8.17
CA ALA A 67 1.43 -3.04 -7.23
C ALA A 67 1.85 -4.51 -7.17
N PHE A 68 1.91 -5.06 -5.97
CA PHE A 68 2.03 -6.50 -5.75
C PHE A 68 0.81 -6.99 -4.98
N ILE A 69 0.39 -8.19 -5.29
CA ILE A 69 -0.80 -8.80 -4.73
C ILE A 69 -0.50 -10.13 -4.07
N ALA A 70 -1.31 -10.49 -3.08
CA ALA A 70 -1.36 -11.79 -2.47
C ALA A 70 -2.62 -12.51 -2.94
N ILE A 71 -2.48 -13.69 -3.53
CA ILE A 71 -3.57 -14.50 -4.08
C ILE A 71 -3.68 -15.79 -3.27
N PHE A 72 -4.90 -16.14 -2.87
CA PHE A 72 -5.23 -17.41 -2.24
C PHE A 72 -6.57 -17.92 -2.80
N ASN A 73 -6.61 -19.18 -3.22
CA ASN A 73 -7.80 -19.79 -3.84
C ASN A 73 -8.40 -18.95 -4.99
N ASN A 74 -7.56 -18.47 -5.88
CA ASN A 74 -7.89 -17.60 -7.02
C ASN A 74 -8.54 -16.24 -6.66
N LYS A 75 -8.45 -15.81 -5.39
CA LYS A 75 -8.88 -14.48 -4.93
C LYS A 75 -7.71 -13.64 -4.52
N ILE A 76 -7.75 -12.35 -4.83
CA ILE A 76 -6.80 -11.39 -4.31
C ILE A 76 -7.21 -11.04 -2.88
N ILE A 77 -6.36 -11.41 -1.91
CA ILE A 77 -6.60 -11.26 -0.48
C ILE A 77 -5.80 -10.13 0.16
N GLY A 78 -4.98 -9.45 -0.61
CA GLY A 78 -4.23 -8.28 -0.18
C GLY A 78 -3.38 -7.71 -1.30
N TYR A 79 -2.99 -6.45 -1.13
CA TYR A 79 -2.10 -5.75 -2.05
C TYR A 79 -1.16 -4.81 -1.32
N ILE A 80 -0.08 -4.45 -1.98
CA ILE A 80 0.78 -3.31 -1.66
C ILE A 80 1.01 -2.50 -2.93
N THR A 81 0.92 -1.18 -2.81
CA THR A 81 1.24 -0.24 -3.88
C THR A 81 2.39 0.66 -3.43
N PHE A 82 3.31 0.93 -4.34
CA PHE A 82 4.48 1.75 -4.04
C PHE A 82 5.07 2.35 -5.31
N TYR A 83 5.91 3.38 -5.14
CA TYR A 83 6.58 4.03 -6.26
C TYR A 83 7.95 4.59 -5.82
N ILE A 84 8.76 4.94 -6.81
CA ILE A 84 10.02 5.65 -6.61
C ILE A 84 9.79 7.12 -6.91
N LYS A 85 9.91 7.98 -5.89
CA LYS A 85 9.79 9.43 -6.06
C LYS A 85 11.15 10.10 -6.16
N THR A 86 11.23 11.12 -7.01
CA THR A 86 12.40 11.99 -7.14
C THR A 86 12.32 13.12 -6.13
N GLN A 87 13.40 13.38 -5.45
CA GLN A 87 13.54 14.50 -4.53
C GLN A 87 14.10 15.75 -5.23
N PRO A 88 13.87 16.95 -4.69
CA PRO A 88 14.51 18.18 -5.18
C PRO A 88 16.03 18.06 -5.26
N ASN A 89 16.63 18.74 -6.24
CA ASN A 89 18.05 18.61 -6.56
C ASN A 89 19.01 19.07 -5.47
N PHE A 90 18.56 19.87 -4.51
CA PHE A 90 19.38 20.31 -3.38
C PHE A 90 19.55 19.24 -2.29
N TRP A 91 18.75 18.14 -2.30
CA TRP A 91 18.95 17.03 -1.37
C TRP A 91 20.06 16.08 -1.86
N ILE A 92 20.82 15.53 -0.92
CA ILE A 92 21.82 14.50 -1.22
C ILE A 92 21.15 13.23 -1.74
N VAL A 93 20.06 12.81 -1.10
CA VAL A 93 19.26 11.66 -1.52
C VAL A 93 18.33 12.11 -2.64
N LYS A 94 18.53 11.60 -3.84
CA LYS A 94 17.77 11.99 -5.05
C LYS A 94 16.50 11.21 -5.26
N LYS A 95 16.47 9.98 -4.77
CA LYS A 95 15.32 9.07 -4.93
C LYS A 95 15.00 8.36 -3.62
N ILE A 96 13.71 8.24 -3.34
CA ILE A 96 13.17 7.55 -2.17
C ILE A 96 12.05 6.61 -2.64
N GLY A 97 12.00 5.40 -2.07
CA GLY A 97 10.84 4.53 -2.21
C GLY A 97 9.69 5.05 -1.34
N ASP A 98 8.46 4.99 -1.86
CA ASP A 98 7.27 5.43 -1.14
C ASP A 98 6.20 4.33 -1.21
N ILE A 99 5.80 3.80 -0.07
CA ILE A 99 4.68 2.86 0.03
C ILE A 99 3.40 3.67 0.14
N SER A 100 2.58 3.63 -0.91
CA SER A 100 1.36 4.41 -1.03
C SER A 100 0.10 3.71 -0.50
N GLY A 101 0.10 2.39 -0.43
CA GLY A 101 -1.03 1.62 0.10
C GLY A 101 -0.63 0.19 0.48
N LEU A 102 -1.19 -0.31 1.55
CA LEU A 102 -1.08 -1.70 1.98
C LEU A 102 -2.41 -2.12 2.58
N MET A 103 -3.02 -3.12 1.98
CA MET A 103 -4.25 -3.72 2.49
C MET A 103 -4.17 -5.24 2.50
N VAL A 104 -4.67 -5.84 3.56
CA VAL A 104 -4.91 -7.28 3.67
C VAL A 104 -6.33 -7.47 4.16
N ASN A 105 -7.08 -8.31 3.46
CA ASN A 105 -8.44 -8.66 3.84
C ASN A 105 -8.48 -9.14 5.31
N LYS A 106 -9.39 -8.61 6.09
CA LYS A 106 -9.48 -8.80 7.55
C LYS A 106 -9.47 -10.28 8.00
N TYR A 107 -10.05 -11.18 7.21
CA TYR A 107 -10.08 -12.62 7.51
C TYR A 107 -8.73 -13.32 7.32
N TYR A 108 -7.78 -12.64 6.66
CA TYR A 108 -6.45 -13.16 6.37
C TYR A 108 -5.33 -12.42 7.10
N ARG A 109 -5.65 -11.44 7.96
CA ARG A 109 -4.67 -10.71 8.78
C ARG A 109 -3.99 -11.60 9.82
N ASN A 110 -2.89 -11.11 10.36
CA ASN A 110 -2.06 -11.79 11.38
C ASN A 110 -1.44 -13.13 10.93
N LYS A 111 -1.38 -13.38 9.62
CA LYS A 111 -0.78 -14.57 9.00
C LYS A 111 0.49 -14.26 8.22
N GLY A 112 1.13 -13.11 8.45
CA GLY A 112 2.40 -12.73 7.81
C GLY A 112 2.28 -12.11 6.40
N ILE A 113 1.07 -12.01 5.82
CA ILE A 113 0.84 -11.52 4.44
C ILE A 113 1.34 -10.09 4.29
N GLY A 114 0.94 -9.17 5.18
CA GLY A 114 1.39 -7.77 5.13
C GLY A 114 2.91 -7.65 5.25
N THR A 115 3.54 -8.44 6.13
CA THR A 115 5.01 -8.50 6.26
C THR A 115 5.66 -8.94 4.95
N LYS A 116 5.11 -9.95 4.27
CA LYS A 116 5.66 -10.43 2.99
C LYS A 116 5.51 -9.40 1.89
N LEU A 117 4.36 -8.73 1.79
CA LEU A 117 4.13 -7.65 0.83
C LEU A 117 5.11 -6.49 1.04
N ILE A 118 5.33 -6.05 2.29
CA ILE A 118 6.33 -5.01 2.60
C ILE A 118 7.73 -5.46 2.17
N LYS A 119 8.12 -6.72 2.46
CA LYS A 119 9.44 -7.24 2.05
C LYS A 119 9.61 -7.24 0.54
N VAL A 120 8.57 -7.54 -0.23
CA VAL A 120 8.60 -7.44 -1.71
C VAL A 120 8.89 -6.01 -2.16
N ALA A 121 8.22 -5.01 -1.58
CA ALA A 121 8.47 -3.61 -1.89
C ALA A 121 9.92 -3.19 -1.53
N ILE A 122 10.39 -3.56 -0.35
CA ILE A 122 11.78 -3.27 0.08
C ILE A 122 12.80 -3.92 -0.86
N GLU A 123 12.54 -5.14 -1.31
CA GLU A 123 13.42 -5.83 -2.27
C GLU A 123 13.42 -5.15 -3.63
N TYR A 124 12.25 -4.73 -4.12
CA TYR A 124 12.17 -3.93 -5.33
C TYR A 124 12.98 -2.63 -5.21
N PHE A 125 12.85 -1.90 -4.11
CA PHE A 125 13.64 -0.68 -3.86
C PHE A 125 15.13 -0.97 -3.86
N ARG A 126 15.58 -2.03 -3.18
CA ARG A 126 16.99 -2.44 -3.15
C ARG A 126 17.53 -2.75 -4.56
N ASN A 127 16.78 -3.51 -5.36
CA ASN A 127 17.17 -3.89 -6.72
C ASN A 127 17.24 -2.68 -7.67
N ASN A 128 16.53 -1.59 -7.35
CA ASN A 128 16.55 -0.33 -8.09
C ASN A 128 17.51 0.72 -7.47
N GLY A 129 18.41 0.31 -6.57
CA GLY A 129 19.41 1.20 -5.97
C GLY A 129 18.84 2.23 -5.00
N ILE A 130 17.61 2.05 -4.52
CA ILE A 130 16.96 2.94 -3.55
C ILE A 130 17.42 2.55 -2.15
N LYS A 131 18.05 3.49 -1.47
CA LYS A 131 18.61 3.29 -0.12
C LYS A 131 17.60 3.56 0.98
N TYR A 132 16.72 4.54 0.78
CA TYR A 132 15.74 4.98 1.77
C TYR A 132 14.33 4.83 1.23
N TYR A 133 13.41 4.49 2.10
CA TYR A 133 11.99 4.34 1.79
C TYR A 133 11.14 4.80 2.96
N GLU A 134 9.92 5.21 2.67
CA GLU A 134 8.98 5.72 3.65
C GLU A 134 7.57 5.20 3.42
N VAL A 135 6.73 5.37 4.41
CA VAL A 135 5.29 5.19 4.35
C VAL A 135 4.64 6.30 5.16
N PHE A 136 3.61 6.93 4.61
CA PHE A 136 2.76 7.84 5.36
C PHE A 136 1.60 7.08 5.98
N THR A 137 1.38 7.23 7.28
CA THR A 137 0.28 6.59 7.99
C THR A 137 -0.22 7.45 9.14
N SER A 138 -1.50 7.34 9.47
CA SER A 138 -2.06 8.02 10.63
C SER A 138 -1.46 7.50 11.94
N ILE A 139 -1.22 8.39 12.90
CA ILE A 139 -0.84 8.02 14.28
C ILE A 139 -1.89 7.11 14.96
N ASN A 140 -3.14 7.15 14.48
CA ASN A 140 -4.22 6.30 14.97
C ASN A 140 -4.23 4.89 14.36
N ASN A 141 -3.45 4.66 13.28
CA ASN A 141 -3.25 3.34 12.69
C ASN A 141 -2.23 2.52 13.49
N LYS A 142 -2.60 2.12 14.71
CA LYS A 142 -1.69 1.42 15.64
C LYS A 142 -1.19 0.08 15.10
N ASP A 143 -2.06 -0.68 14.43
CA ASP A 143 -1.72 -1.98 13.85
C ASP A 143 -0.76 -1.82 12.67
N GLY A 144 -1.02 -0.87 11.78
CA GLY A 144 -0.13 -0.54 10.66
C GLY A 144 1.25 -0.07 11.15
N ILE A 145 1.30 0.85 12.12
CA ILE A 145 2.56 1.31 12.72
C ILE A 145 3.34 0.14 13.33
N SER A 146 2.66 -0.73 14.08
CA SER A 146 3.30 -1.93 14.67
C SER A 146 3.89 -2.84 13.59
N LEU A 147 3.16 -3.06 12.49
CA LEU A 147 3.62 -3.86 11.36
C LEU A 147 4.84 -3.21 10.68
N TYR A 148 4.80 -1.91 10.39
CA TYR A 148 5.93 -1.20 9.78
C TYR A 148 7.17 -1.24 10.67
N LYS A 149 7.04 -1.00 11.98
CA LYS A 149 8.16 -1.11 12.94
C LYS A 149 8.78 -2.50 12.95
N LYS A 150 7.99 -3.57 12.92
CA LYS A 150 8.48 -4.96 12.78
C LYS A 150 9.22 -5.19 11.46
N CYS A 151 8.94 -4.41 10.42
CA CYS A 151 9.64 -4.45 9.13
C CYS A 151 10.84 -3.51 9.05
N GLY A 152 11.24 -2.86 10.15
CA GLY A 152 12.44 -2.01 10.24
C GLY A 152 12.21 -0.52 9.97
N PHE A 153 10.95 -0.06 9.92
CA PHE A 153 10.67 1.38 9.82
C PHE A 153 10.81 2.07 11.17
N ASN A 154 11.27 3.32 11.12
CA ASN A 154 11.34 4.22 12.26
C ASN A 154 10.44 5.44 12.01
N GLU A 155 9.98 6.08 13.07
CA GLU A 155 9.22 7.32 12.99
C GLU A 155 10.11 8.45 12.47
N LEU A 156 9.58 9.29 11.57
CA LEU A 156 10.34 10.36 10.94
C LEU A 156 9.65 11.73 11.04
N TYR A 157 8.34 11.81 10.79
CA TYR A 157 7.61 13.07 10.72
C TYR A 157 6.45 13.11 11.70
N THR A 158 6.10 14.35 12.08
CA THR A 158 4.83 14.67 12.72
C THR A 158 4.07 15.63 11.81
N THR A 159 2.82 15.33 11.51
CA THR A 159 1.89 16.22 10.80
C THR A 159 0.88 16.77 11.77
N LEU A 160 0.71 18.09 11.79
CA LEU A 160 -0.30 18.79 12.56
C LEU A 160 -1.35 19.32 11.58
N TYR A 161 -2.62 19.32 11.99
CA TYR A 161 -3.70 19.92 11.22
C TYR A 161 -4.48 20.91 12.08
N GLY A 162 -5.17 21.84 11.42
CA GLY A 162 -6.05 22.81 12.07
C GLY A 162 -7.27 23.08 11.23
N GLU A 163 -8.32 23.58 11.84
CA GLU A 163 -9.55 24.03 11.18
C GLU A 163 -9.63 25.55 11.24
N VAL A 164 -10.01 26.17 10.11
CA VAL A 164 -10.27 27.61 10.05
C VAL A 164 -11.62 27.86 10.71
N LYS A 165 -11.65 28.70 11.75
CA LYS A 165 -12.85 29.09 12.48
C LYS A 165 -13.52 30.29 11.81
#